data_6dfe874e96eeed4ec477b8056ff0317c
#
_entry.id   6dfe874e96eeed4ec477b8056ff0317c
#
_cell.length_a   1.000
_cell.length_b   1.000
_cell.length_c   1.000
_cell.angle_alpha   90.00
_cell.angle_beta   90.00
_cell.angle_gamma   90.00
#
_symmetry.space_group_name_H-M   'P 1'
#
loop_
_entity.id
_entity.type
_entity.pdbx_description
1 polymer ?
#
loop_
_entity_poly.entity_id
_entity_poly.type
_entity_poly.pdbx_seq_one_letter_code
_entity_poly.pdbx_strand_id
1 'polypeptide(L)'
;LLDGDNVFIESRNKPLCNVPEIGIGNKPIDGGNYLFTKEEMEAFVKKEPLSESYFKLWYGSQEFINRCPRYCLWLGNCPPNELRKMPECMKRVEAVREMRLSSKSAGTVKLADKPTRFHVENMPKGTYVVIPEVSSENRKYIPIGFLTADIIGSNKLYIIPNASLYMFGIMISNVHMAWMRTVCGRLKSDYSYSPAVYNNFPW
;
A
#
# COMPACT_ATOMS: atom_id res chain seq x y z
N LEU A 1 9.35 -16.52 34.22
CA LEU A 1 8.39 -17.52 33.72
C LEU A 1 7.15 -17.44 34.59
N LEU A 2 6.03 -17.03 34.03
CA LEU A 2 4.72 -17.11 34.68
C LEU A 2 4.15 -18.51 34.44
N ASP A 3 3.65 -19.12 35.49
CA ASP A 3 2.90 -20.38 35.41
C ASP A 3 1.50 -20.01 34.86
N GLY A 4 1.22 -20.32 33.63
CA GLY A 4 -0.03 -20.02 32.95
C GLY A 4 -0.26 -20.93 31.77
N ASP A 5 -1.50 -21.05 31.35
CA ASP A 5 -1.89 -21.87 30.21
C ASP A 5 -1.21 -21.40 28.93
N ASN A 6 -0.88 -22.37 28.06
CA ASN A 6 -0.38 -22.06 26.73
C ASN A 6 -1.49 -21.43 25.88
N VAL A 7 -1.31 -20.17 25.49
CA VAL A 7 -2.22 -19.46 24.59
C VAL A 7 -1.70 -19.55 23.17
N PHE A 8 -2.46 -20.15 22.27
CA PHE A 8 -2.14 -20.21 20.85
C PHE A 8 -2.98 -19.17 20.09
N ILE A 9 -2.29 -18.36 19.27
CA ILE A 9 -2.94 -17.39 18.39
C ILE A 9 -2.96 -17.98 16.98
N GLU A 10 -4.13 -18.38 16.53
CA GLU A 10 -4.32 -18.92 15.19
C GLU A 10 -4.20 -17.82 14.13
N SER A 11 -3.71 -18.19 12.95
CA SER A 11 -3.74 -17.27 11.80
C SER A 11 -5.17 -17.11 11.30
N ARG A 12 -5.64 -15.85 11.16
CA ARG A 12 -6.99 -15.53 10.70
C ARG A 12 -6.94 -14.62 9.48
N ASN A 13 -7.78 -14.96 8.49
CA ASN A 13 -7.93 -14.13 7.27
C ASN A 13 -8.94 -13.00 7.47
N LYS A 14 -9.76 -13.05 8.53
CA LYS A 14 -10.76 -12.04 8.89
C LYS A 14 -10.62 -11.63 10.34
N PRO A 15 -11.01 -10.40 10.69
CA PRO A 15 -11.00 -9.93 12.07
C PRO A 15 -11.84 -10.84 13.00
N LEU A 16 -11.38 -11.02 14.23
CA LEU A 16 -12.10 -11.73 15.29
C LEU A 16 -13.39 -10.99 15.68
N CYS A 17 -13.37 -9.67 15.66
CA CYS A 17 -14.48 -8.80 16.00
C CYS A 17 -15.07 -8.13 14.74
N ASN A 18 -16.24 -7.51 14.89
CA ASN A 18 -16.92 -6.80 13.80
C ASN A 18 -16.25 -5.42 13.57
N VAL A 19 -15.14 -5.41 12.87
CA VAL A 19 -14.37 -4.22 12.47
C VAL A 19 -14.06 -4.29 10.97
N PRO A 20 -13.73 -3.17 10.30
CA PRO A 20 -13.35 -3.15 8.90
C PRO A 20 -12.20 -4.10 8.59
N GLU A 21 -12.24 -4.75 7.43
CA GLU A 21 -11.16 -5.64 6.99
C GLU A 21 -9.90 -4.85 6.66
N ILE A 22 -8.75 -5.41 7.02
CA ILE A 22 -7.44 -4.90 6.64
C ILE A 22 -6.99 -5.56 5.33
N GLY A 23 -6.43 -4.77 4.43
CA GLY A 23 -5.88 -5.26 3.17
C GLY A 23 -4.50 -4.71 2.88
N ILE A 24 -3.78 -5.35 1.97
CA ILE A 24 -2.54 -4.81 1.43
C ILE A 24 -2.85 -3.61 0.52
N GLY A 25 -1.99 -2.61 0.50
CA GLY A 25 -2.08 -1.49 -0.43
C GLY A 25 -1.78 -1.88 -1.88
N ASN A 26 -1.73 -0.89 -2.74
CA ASN A 26 -1.62 -1.07 -4.18
C ASN A 26 -0.26 -1.63 -4.60
N LYS A 27 -0.25 -2.62 -5.51
CA LYS A 27 0.96 -3.26 -6.02
C LYS A 27 0.97 -3.19 -7.55
N PRO A 28 1.80 -2.32 -8.15
CA PRO A 28 1.78 -2.12 -9.60
C PRO A 28 2.36 -3.29 -10.39
N ILE A 29 3.49 -3.88 -10.00
CA ILE A 29 4.32 -4.80 -10.80
C ILE A 29 4.59 -4.18 -12.17
N ASP A 30 5.31 -3.08 -12.17
CA ASP A 30 5.52 -2.20 -13.32
C ASP A 30 7.00 -1.98 -13.68
N GLY A 31 7.92 -2.62 -12.94
CA GLY A 31 9.36 -2.38 -13.12
C GLY A 31 9.80 -0.94 -12.82
N GLY A 32 8.99 -0.19 -12.06
CA GLY A 32 9.26 1.21 -11.72
C GLY A 32 8.80 2.22 -12.77
N ASN A 33 8.11 1.77 -13.82
CA ASN A 33 7.71 2.65 -14.93
C ASN A 33 6.60 3.65 -14.56
N TYR A 34 5.83 3.38 -13.51
CA TYR A 34 4.73 4.26 -13.08
C TYR A 34 5.05 5.08 -11.84
N LEU A 35 6.25 4.97 -11.26
CA LEU A 35 6.63 5.70 -10.06
C LEU A 35 7.68 6.75 -10.37
N PHE A 36 7.45 7.98 -9.90
CA PHE A 36 8.23 9.17 -10.21
C PHE A 36 8.60 9.91 -8.92
N THR A 37 9.74 10.57 -8.93
CA THR A 37 10.00 11.68 -8.02
C THR A 37 9.20 12.91 -8.46
N LYS A 38 9.21 13.96 -7.66
CA LYS A 38 8.54 15.22 -8.03
C LYS A 38 9.13 15.81 -9.32
N GLU A 39 10.45 15.87 -9.39
CA GLU A 39 11.19 16.43 -10.53
C GLU A 39 10.96 15.61 -11.81
N GLU A 40 10.93 14.28 -11.70
CA GLU A 40 10.64 13.39 -12.84
C GLU A 40 9.20 13.59 -13.34
N MET A 41 8.25 13.72 -12.42
CA MET A 41 6.84 13.97 -12.75
C MET A 41 6.67 15.32 -13.45
N GLU A 42 7.26 16.40 -12.91
CA GLU A 42 7.20 17.73 -13.51
C GLU A 42 7.83 17.74 -14.92
N ALA A 43 8.97 17.05 -15.09
CA ALA A 43 9.61 16.92 -16.39
C ALA A 43 8.77 16.11 -17.39
N PHE A 44 8.07 15.08 -16.90
CA PHE A 44 7.17 14.26 -17.71
C PHE A 44 5.93 15.06 -18.16
N VAL A 45 5.27 15.76 -17.23
CA VAL A 45 4.11 16.62 -17.53
C VAL A 45 4.46 17.74 -18.49
N LYS A 46 5.67 18.31 -18.39
CA LYS A 46 6.16 19.30 -19.36
C LYS A 46 6.23 18.77 -20.80
N LYS A 47 6.58 17.49 -20.97
CA LYS A 47 6.60 16.83 -22.29
C LYS A 47 5.22 16.41 -22.76
N GLU A 48 4.36 15.99 -21.84
CA GLU A 48 3.03 15.45 -22.10
C GLU A 48 1.99 16.02 -21.13
N PRO A 49 1.53 17.26 -21.34
CA PRO A 49 0.64 17.97 -20.41
C PRO A 49 -0.68 17.22 -20.10
N LEU A 50 -1.20 16.46 -21.06
CA LEU A 50 -2.42 15.68 -20.87
C LEU A 50 -2.28 14.59 -19.76
N SER A 51 -1.05 14.20 -19.43
CA SER A 51 -0.77 13.20 -18.42
C SER A 51 -0.98 13.69 -16.97
N GLU A 52 -1.01 15.01 -16.75
CA GLU A 52 -1.07 15.62 -15.42
C GLU A 52 -2.24 15.10 -14.59
N SER A 53 -3.42 14.98 -15.20
CA SER A 53 -4.63 14.49 -14.54
C SER A 53 -4.58 13.03 -14.08
N TYR A 54 -3.61 12.28 -14.60
CA TYR A 54 -3.37 10.87 -14.25
C TYR A 54 -2.30 10.68 -13.18
N PHE A 55 -1.61 11.71 -12.76
CA PHE A 55 -0.68 11.62 -11.64
C PHE A 55 -1.42 11.72 -10.30
N LYS A 56 -1.06 10.83 -9.38
CA LYS A 56 -1.53 10.79 -8.00
C LYS A 56 -0.36 10.73 -7.03
N LEU A 57 -0.56 11.25 -5.84
CA LEU A 57 0.41 11.08 -4.75
C LEU A 57 0.50 9.59 -4.40
N TRP A 58 1.73 9.13 -4.17
CA TRP A 58 2.05 7.76 -3.82
C TRP A 58 2.81 7.71 -2.50
N TYR A 59 2.30 6.90 -1.59
CA TYR A 59 2.93 6.67 -0.30
C TYR A 59 3.24 5.19 -0.09
N GLY A 60 4.53 4.86 0.09
CA GLY A 60 4.99 3.64 0.73
C GLY A 60 5.27 3.88 2.20
N SER A 61 5.86 2.91 2.90
CA SER A 61 6.21 3.06 4.31
C SER A 61 7.17 4.22 4.55
N GLN A 62 8.20 4.35 3.72
CA GLN A 62 9.21 5.41 3.86
C GLN A 62 8.63 6.79 3.58
N GLU A 63 7.86 6.90 2.51
CA GLU A 63 7.22 8.14 2.12
C GLU A 63 6.23 8.60 3.20
N PHE A 64 5.47 7.67 3.77
CA PHE A 64 4.52 7.96 4.84
C PHE A 64 5.23 8.42 6.13
N ILE A 65 6.25 7.68 6.56
CA ILE A 65 6.98 7.98 7.80
C ILE A 65 7.74 9.30 7.68
N ASN A 66 8.35 9.58 6.53
CA ASN A 66 9.19 10.76 6.32
C ASN A 66 8.42 11.96 5.73
N ARG A 67 7.14 11.79 5.43
CA ARG A 67 6.28 12.82 4.79
C ARG A 67 6.86 13.34 3.46
N CYS A 68 7.45 12.44 2.68
CA CYS A 68 8.10 12.73 1.42
C CYS A 68 7.43 11.90 0.31
N PRO A 69 6.30 12.36 -0.26
CA PRO A 69 5.55 11.60 -1.24
C PRO A 69 6.31 11.43 -2.55
N ARG A 70 6.03 10.33 -3.23
CA ARG A 70 6.32 10.14 -4.65
C ARG A 70 5.04 10.35 -5.47
N TYR A 71 5.17 10.24 -6.77
CA TYR A 71 4.07 10.37 -7.70
C TYR A 71 3.88 9.07 -8.47
N CYS A 72 2.63 8.73 -8.72
CA CYS A 72 2.27 7.54 -9.48
C CYS A 72 1.43 7.93 -10.70
N LEU A 73 1.85 7.51 -11.88
CA LEU A 73 1.06 7.60 -13.09
C LEU A 73 -0.01 6.50 -13.07
N TRP A 74 -1.24 6.87 -12.70
CA TRP A 74 -2.37 5.95 -12.61
C TRP A 74 -3.21 5.96 -13.88
N LEU A 75 -2.99 4.98 -14.75
CA LEU A 75 -3.67 4.84 -16.05
C LEU A 75 -4.83 3.84 -16.04
N GLY A 76 -5.15 3.23 -14.89
CA GLY A 76 -6.18 2.18 -14.80
C GLY A 76 -7.57 2.61 -15.22
N ASN A 77 -7.90 3.88 -15.09
CA ASN A 77 -9.17 4.46 -15.51
C ASN A 77 -9.04 5.33 -16.77
N CYS A 78 -7.86 5.38 -17.40
CA CYS A 78 -7.64 6.16 -18.61
C CYS A 78 -8.38 5.52 -19.80
N PRO A 79 -9.28 6.25 -20.47
CA PRO A 79 -9.93 5.74 -21.68
C PRO A 79 -8.90 5.47 -22.81
N PRO A 80 -9.04 4.39 -23.57
CA PRO A 80 -8.07 4.06 -24.62
C PRO A 80 -7.89 5.14 -25.70
N ASN A 81 -8.94 5.91 -25.99
CA ASN A 81 -8.89 7.03 -26.92
C ASN A 81 -8.07 8.24 -26.39
N GLU A 82 -8.06 8.46 -25.08
CA GLU A 82 -7.22 9.47 -24.44
C GLU A 82 -5.78 8.98 -24.33
N LEU A 83 -5.57 7.74 -23.91
CA LEU A 83 -4.24 7.16 -23.80
C LEU A 83 -3.47 7.22 -25.11
N ARG A 84 -4.14 6.98 -26.26
CA ARG A 84 -3.53 7.11 -27.60
C ARG A 84 -3.03 8.51 -27.94
N LYS A 85 -3.52 9.55 -27.26
CA LYS A 85 -3.06 10.95 -27.44
C LYS A 85 -1.85 11.26 -26.58
N MET A 86 -1.40 10.30 -25.76
CA MET A 86 -0.30 10.45 -24.80
C MET A 86 0.84 9.48 -25.14
N PRO A 87 1.71 9.82 -26.13
CA PRO A 87 2.75 8.92 -26.61
C PRO A 87 3.79 8.57 -25.53
N GLU A 88 4.12 9.48 -24.60
CA GLU A 88 5.06 9.15 -23.51
C GLU A 88 4.43 8.19 -22.48
N CYS A 89 3.13 8.33 -22.18
CA CYS A 89 2.39 7.37 -21.39
C CYS A 89 2.34 5.99 -22.10
N MET A 90 2.10 5.96 -23.41
CA MET A 90 2.10 4.72 -24.19
C MET A 90 3.45 3.99 -24.13
N LYS A 91 4.57 4.71 -24.17
CA LYS A 91 5.92 4.13 -24.00
C LYS A 91 6.06 3.44 -22.65
N ARG A 92 5.56 4.08 -21.58
CA ARG A 92 5.57 3.49 -20.23
C ARG A 92 4.70 2.22 -20.15
N VAL A 93 3.51 2.26 -20.76
CA VAL A 93 2.60 1.10 -20.83
C VAL A 93 3.25 -0.06 -21.55
N GLU A 94 3.92 0.17 -22.69
CA GLU A 94 4.61 -0.89 -23.42
C GLU A 94 5.80 -1.44 -22.62
N ALA A 95 6.60 -0.59 -21.98
CA ALA A 95 7.69 -1.02 -21.12
C ALA A 95 7.20 -1.91 -19.96
N VAL A 96 6.04 -1.59 -19.35
CA VAL A 96 5.41 -2.45 -18.35
C VAL A 96 4.97 -3.78 -18.94
N ARG A 97 4.38 -3.77 -20.13
CA ARG A 97 3.94 -4.99 -20.80
C ARG A 97 5.13 -5.91 -21.11
N GLU A 98 6.19 -5.39 -21.69
CA GLU A 98 7.41 -6.13 -22.00
C GLU A 98 8.06 -6.71 -20.71
N MET A 99 8.17 -5.91 -19.67
CA MET A 99 8.69 -6.36 -18.38
C MET A 99 7.87 -7.52 -17.81
N ARG A 100 6.54 -7.44 -17.90
CA ARG A 100 5.65 -8.51 -17.42
C ARG A 100 5.78 -9.76 -18.26
N LEU A 101 5.88 -9.65 -19.61
CA LEU A 101 6.07 -10.77 -20.52
C LEU A 101 7.41 -11.48 -20.30
N SER A 102 8.46 -10.76 -19.94
CA SER A 102 9.79 -11.31 -19.66
C SER A 102 9.90 -12.00 -18.29
N SER A 103 8.84 -11.95 -17.48
CA SER A 103 8.87 -12.53 -16.12
C SER A 103 8.87 -14.06 -16.14
N LYS A 104 9.63 -14.65 -15.20
CA LYS A 104 9.59 -16.11 -14.93
C LYS A 104 8.29 -16.57 -14.26
N SER A 105 7.53 -15.63 -13.67
CA SER A 105 6.26 -15.94 -12.98
C SER A 105 5.10 -15.93 -13.97
N ALA A 106 4.46 -17.05 -14.14
CA ALA A 106 3.26 -17.16 -15.00
C ALA A 106 2.12 -16.22 -14.56
N GLY A 107 2.00 -15.95 -13.25
CA GLY A 107 1.05 -14.97 -12.73
C GLY A 107 1.38 -13.54 -13.19
N THR A 108 2.65 -13.17 -13.23
CA THR A 108 3.09 -11.85 -13.72
C THR A 108 2.89 -11.75 -15.24
N VAL A 109 3.20 -12.80 -15.99
CA VAL A 109 2.99 -12.81 -17.46
C VAL A 109 1.54 -12.53 -17.81
N LYS A 110 0.58 -13.13 -17.11
CA LYS A 110 -0.87 -12.89 -17.32
C LYS A 110 -1.27 -11.41 -17.12
N LEU A 111 -0.54 -10.65 -16.30
CA LEU A 111 -0.82 -9.23 -16.12
C LEU A 111 -0.43 -8.37 -17.32
N ALA A 112 0.34 -8.89 -18.27
CA ALA A 112 0.73 -8.18 -19.48
C ALA A 112 -0.46 -7.89 -20.40
N ASP A 113 -1.58 -8.61 -20.26
CA ASP A 113 -2.81 -8.36 -21.04
C ASP A 113 -3.49 -7.04 -20.64
N LYS A 114 -3.21 -6.55 -19.41
CA LYS A 114 -3.76 -5.30 -18.88
C LYS A 114 -2.64 -4.43 -18.29
N PRO A 115 -1.71 -3.92 -19.12
CA PRO A 115 -0.51 -3.24 -18.62
C PRO A 115 -0.79 -1.95 -17.86
N THR A 116 -1.91 -1.28 -18.12
CA THR A 116 -2.35 -0.06 -17.42
C THR A 116 -2.88 -0.33 -16.00
N ARG A 117 -3.20 -1.60 -15.68
CA ARG A 117 -3.76 -1.99 -14.37
C ARG A 117 -2.67 -2.48 -13.42
N PHE A 118 -2.86 -2.23 -12.14
CA PHE A 118 -2.02 -2.80 -11.11
C PHE A 118 -2.40 -4.27 -10.83
N HIS A 119 -1.46 -5.01 -10.28
CA HIS A 119 -1.73 -6.37 -9.80
C HIS A 119 -2.70 -6.38 -8.61
N VAL A 120 -2.49 -5.47 -7.67
CA VAL A 120 -3.43 -5.23 -6.57
C VAL A 120 -3.86 -3.78 -6.62
N GLU A 121 -5.16 -3.57 -6.62
CA GLU A 121 -5.80 -2.26 -6.57
C GLU A 121 -6.68 -2.20 -5.33
N ASN A 122 -6.24 -1.44 -4.35
CA ASN A 122 -6.95 -1.18 -3.11
C ASN A 122 -7.03 0.34 -2.91
N MET A 123 -8.06 0.93 -3.52
CA MET A 123 -8.28 2.38 -3.55
C MET A 123 -9.59 2.72 -2.84
N PRO A 124 -9.57 2.97 -1.53
CA PRO A 124 -10.76 3.38 -0.78
C PRO A 124 -11.37 4.67 -1.34
N LYS A 125 -12.69 4.78 -1.31
CA LYS A 125 -13.41 5.96 -1.81
C LYS A 125 -13.37 7.17 -0.85
N GLY A 126 -13.02 6.94 0.40
CA GLY A 126 -12.93 7.96 1.46
C GLY A 126 -11.59 7.92 2.16
N THR A 127 -11.49 8.64 3.26
CA THR A 127 -10.33 8.59 4.16
C THR A 127 -10.16 7.19 4.73
N TYR A 128 -8.92 6.72 4.80
CA TYR A 128 -8.59 5.39 5.26
C TYR A 128 -7.34 5.40 6.17
N VAL A 129 -7.26 4.44 7.06
CA VAL A 129 -6.09 4.27 7.93
C VAL A 129 -5.03 3.45 7.22
N VAL A 130 -3.77 3.83 7.41
CA VAL A 130 -2.60 3.07 6.91
C VAL A 130 -1.68 2.66 8.04
N ILE A 131 -1.09 1.48 7.88
CA ILE A 131 -0.09 0.90 8.79
C ILE A 131 1.11 0.49 7.96
N PRO A 132 2.32 1.01 8.21
CA PRO A 132 3.54 0.51 7.58
C PRO A 132 3.77 -0.98 7.86
N GLU A 133 4.14 -1.74 6.81
CA GLU A 133 4.51 -3.15 6.92
C GLU A 133 5.66 -3.34 7.92
N VAL A 134 6.65 -2.45 7.88
CA VAL A 134 7.82 -2.51 8.76
C VAL A 134 7.98 -1.20 9.53
N SER A 135 8.26 -1.29 10.82
CA SER A 135 8.53 -0.15 11.69
C SER A 135 9.64 -0.47 12.67
N SER A 136 10.54 0.51 12.89
CA SER A 136 11.68 0.37 13.81
C SER A 136 11.23 -0.03 15.22
N GLU A 137 11.95 -0.98 15.83
CA GLU A 137 11.76 -1.39 17.22
C GLU A 137 12.00 -0.25 18.23
N ASN A 138 12.80 0.76 17.85
CA ASN A 138 13.10 1.91 18.67
C ASN A 138 11.93 2.91 18.77
N ARG A 139 10.86 2.73 18.00
CA ARG A 139 9.67 3.57 18.09
C ARG A 139 8.82 3.17 19.29
N LYS A 140 8.40 4.16 20.07
CA LYS A 140 7.44 3.94 21.17
C LYS A 140 6.10 3.38 20.65
N TYR A 141 5.66 3.89 19.49
CA TYR A 141 4.45 3.45 18.78
C TYR A 141 4.76 3.22 17.32
N ILE A 142 4.08 2.24 16.69
CA ILE A 142 4.13 2.11 15.23
C ILE A 142 3.45 3.33 14.60
N PRO A 143 4.00 3.86 13.49
CA PRO A 143 3.43 5.01 12.81
C PRO A 143 2.16 4.59 12.06
N ILE A 144 1.01 4.91 12.62
CA ILE A 144 -0.32 4.70 12.00
C ILE A 144 -0.90 6.08 11.72
N GLY A 145 -1.62 6.24 10.62
CA GLY A 145 -2.25 7.51 10.29
C GLY A 145 -3.27 7.39 9.19
N PHE A 146 -3.83 8.52 8.79
CA PHE A 146 -4.84 8.60 7.74
C PHE A 146 -4.24 9.08 6.43
N LEU A 147 -4.76 8.53 5.33
CA LEU A 147 -4.62 9.05 3.99
C LEU A 147 -6.01 9.31 3.39
N THR A 148 -6.08 10.20 2.41
CA THR A 148 -7.29 10.57 1.69
C THR A 148 -7.43 9.78 0.39
N ALA A 149 -8.62 9.73 -0.19
CA ALA A 149 -8.93 8.92 -1.38
C ALA A 149 -8.15 9.31 -2.64
N ASP A 150 -7.58 10.51 -2.70
CA ASP A 150 -6.72 11.00 -3.78
C ASP A 150 -5.28 10.49 -3.71
N ILE A 151 -4.88 9.90 -2.59
CA ILE A 151 -3.56 9.35 -2.34
C ILE A 151 -3.58 7.83 -2.55
N ILE A 152 -2.56 7.29 -3.18
CA ILE A 152 -2.39 5.85 -3.37
C ILE A 152 -1.41 5.30 -2.32
N GLY A 153 -1.90 4.48 -1.41
CA GLY A 153 -1.06 3.71 -0.49
C GLY A 153 -0.46 2.49 -1.21
N SER A 154 0.86 2.30 -1.13
CA SER A 154 1.55 1.17 -1.75
C SER A 154 1.34 -0.14 -0.97
N ASN A 155 1.77 -1.25 -1.56
CA ASN A 155 1.82 -2.56 -0.91
C ASN A 155 2.80 -2.65 0.29
N LYS A 156 3.51 -1.57 0.60
CA LYS A 156 4.32 -1.42 1.82
C LYS A 156 3.52 -0.80 2.97
N LEU A 157 2.26 -0.51 2.71
CA LEU A 157 1.27 -0.09 3.70
C LEU A 157 0.11 -1.09 3.71
N TYR A 158 -0.37 -1.43 4.89
CA TYR A 158 -1.69 -2.02 5.05
C TYR A 158 -2.73 -0.91 5.10
N ILE A 159 -3.90 -1.18 4.53
CA ILE A 159 -5.00 -0.23 4.37
C ILE A 159 -6.21 -0.75 5.11
N ILE A 160 -6.85 0.12 5.91
CA ILE A 160 -8.11 -0.15 6.59
C ILE A 160 -9.09 0.94 6.15
N PRO A 161 -10.00 0.64 5.21
CA PRO A 161 -11.03 1.58 4.79
C PRO A 161 -12.07 1.78 5.91
N ASN A 162 -12.66 2.96 5.97
CA ASN A 162 -13.76 3.27 6.90
C ASN A 162 -13.42 3.09 8.40
N ALA A 163 -12.15 3.13 8.78
CA ALA A 163 -11.75 3.08 10.18
C ALA A 163 -12.22 4.33 10.92
N SER A 164 -12.89 4.14 12.04
CA SER A 164 -13.34 5.23 12.91
C SER A 164 -12.19 5.84 13.70
N LEU A 165 -12.37 7.06 14.20
CA LEU A 165 -11.42 7.68 15.14
C LEU A 165 -11.27 6.87 16.44
N TYR A 166 -12.32 6.16 16.85
CA TYR A 166 -12.26 5.24 18.00
C TYR A 166 -11.27 4.11 17.74
N MET A 167 -11.40 3.43 16.58
CA MET A 167 -10.47 2.37 16.19
C MET A 167 -9.03 2.89 16.08
N PHE A 168 -8.85 4.05 15.44
CA PHE A 168 -7.55 4.70 15.35
C PHE A 168 -6.95 4.96 16.74
N GLY A 169 -7.74 5.48 17.69
CA GLY A 169 -7.31 5.70 19.07
C GLY A 169 -6.84 4.42 19.76
N ILE A 170 -7.56 3.30 19.56
CA ILE A 170 -7.13 1.99 20.07
C ILE A 170 -5.81 1.56 19.43
N MET A 171 -5.69 1.68 18.12
CA MET A 171 -4.51 1.23 17.36
C MET A 171 -3.23 1.99 17.73
N ILE A 172 -3.33 3.26 18.15
CA ILE A 172 -2.19 4.05 18.63
C ILE A 172 -2.00 4.01 20.16
N SER A 173 -2.74 3.13 20.85
CA SER A 173 -2.67 2.99 22.32
C SER A 173 -1.57 2.03 22.77
N ASN A 174 -1.25 2.09 24.07
CA ASN A 174 -0.33 1.15 24.72
C ASN A 174 -0.86 -0.30 24.67
N VAL A 175 -2.18 -0.50 24.67
CA VAL A 175 -2.81 -1.83 24.62
C VAL A 175 -2.49 -2.51 23.29
N HIS A 176 -2.72 -1.80 22.17
CA HIS A 176 -2.38 -2.33 20.86
C HIS A 176 -0.85 -2.52 20.68
N MET A 177 -0.03 -1.62 21.26
CA MET A 177 1.42 -1.78 21.22
C MET A 177 1.89 -3.01 22.01
N ALA A 178 1.31 -3.29 23.19
CA ALA A 178 1.61 -4.50 23.96
C ALA A 178 1.25 -5.76 23.18
N TRP A 179 0.05 -5.80 22.60
CA TRP A 179 -0.39 -6.88 21.70
C TRP A 179 0.57 -7.05 20.52
N MET A 180 0.82 -5.97 19.79
CA MET A 180 1.67 -5.99 18.61
C MET A 180 3.08 -6.50 18.93
N ARG A 181 3.69 -6.06 20.02
CA ARG A 181 5.02 -6.53 20.46
C ARG A 181 5.05 -8.02 20.76
N THR A 182 3.93 -8.59 21.21
CA THR A 182 3.82 -10.01 21.57
C THR A 182 3.61 -10.90 20.35
N VAL A 183 2.76 -10.46 19.40
CA VAL A 183 2.28 -11.34 18.30
C VAL A 183 2.86 -11.01 16.94
N CYS A 184 3.47 -9.83 16.78
CA CYS A 184 4.00 -9.36 15.51
C CYS A 184 5.27 -10.12 15.13
N GLY A 185 5.41 -10.43 13.85
CA GLY A 185 6.67 -10.92 13.28
C GLY A 185 7.79 -9.89 13.36
N ARG A 186 9.02 -10.34 13.08
CA ARG A 186 10.20 -9.49 13.04
C ARG A 186 10.91 -9.59 11.70
N LEU A 187 11.37 -8.45 11.21
CA LEU A 187 12.32 -8.36 10.11
C LEU A 187 13.65 -7.86 10.69
N LYS A 188 14.59 -8.78 10.96
CA LYS A 188 15.72 -8.55 11.85
C LYS A 188 15.20 -8.14 13.24
N SER A 189 15.52 -6.94 13.74
CA SER A 189 15.01 -6.41 15.01
C SER A 189 13.67 -5.65 14.86
N ASP A 190 13.37 -5.13 13.68
CA ASP A 190 12.21 -4.29 13.42
C ASP A 190 10.89 -5.06 13.42
N TYR A 191 9.81 -4.38 13.80
CA TYR A 191 8.46 -4.96 13.79
C TYR A 191 7.96 -5.13 12.36
N SER A 192 7.50 -6.35 12.01
CA SER A 192 6.84 -6.65 10.75
C SER A 192 5.36 -6.86 10.99
N TYR A 193 4.58 -5.79 10.86
CA TYR A 193 3.13 -5.84 11.00
C TYR A 193 2.50 -6.71 9.91
N SER A 194 1.42 -7.39 10.25
CA SER A 194 0.70 -8.23 9.29
C SER A 194 -0.82 -8.20 9.56
N PRO A 195 -1.66 -8.60 8.59
CA PRO A 195 -3.09 -8.75 8.83
C PRO A 195 -3.42 -9.67 10.02
N ALA A 196 -2.60 -10.67 10.32
CA ALA A 196 -2.82 -11.54 11.48
C ALA A 196 -2.76 -10.80 12.81
N VAL A 197 -1.89 -9.79 12.94
CA VAL A 197 -1.81 -8.93 14.14
C VAL A 197 -3.13 -8.17 14.36
N TYR A 198 -3.67 -7.60 13.29
CA TYR A 198 -4.94 -6.87 13.31
C TYR A 198 -6.14 -7.79 13.52
N ASN A 199 -6.20 -8.89 12.75
CA ASN A 199 -7.35 -9.79 12.72
C ASN A 199 -7.56 -10.54 14.04
N ASN A 200 -6.49 -10.79 14.79
CA ASN A 200 -6.55 -11.47 16.09
C ASN A 200 -6.64 -10.51 17.28
N PHE A 201 -6.61 -9.20 17.05
CA PHE A 201 -6.73 -8.22 18.12
C PHE A 201 -8.15 -8.25 18.71
N PRO A 202 -8.32 -8.29 20.03
CA PRO A 202 -9.62 -8.31 20.70
C PRO A 202 -10.15 -6.87 20.85
N TRP A 203 -10.76 -6.38 19.77
CA TRP A 203 -11.30 -5.01 19.66
C TRP A 203 -12.33 -4.67 20.74
#